data_874dedd90e89cea55f6a70173e8e53ac
#
_entry.id   874dedd90e89cea55f6a70173e8e53ac
#
_cell.length_a   1.000
_cell.length_b   1.000
_cell.length_c   1.000
_cell.angle_alpha   90.00
_cell.angle_beta   90.00
_cell.angle_gamma   90.00
#
_symmetry.space_group_name_H-M   'P 1'
#
loop_
_entity.id
_entity.type
_entity.pdbx_description
1 polymer ?
#
loop_
_entity_poly.entity_id
_entity_poly.type
_entity_poly.pdbx_seq_one_letter_code
_entity_poly.pdbx_strand_id
1 'polypeptide(L)'
;EALSHIHVFEIVSKRIVLKLKNLRNATLGLVFITFVGSMFLANDMALLTFLPLGYFVLSSTDNKKAMAFTFIMQNIAANLGGLLTPFGNPQNLYIFNNFFNNKTLEFTLIMLSIFLTSIVLLFLICMFVKPTPLTLINNENYKLDIKLTIIYSILFKFSILIVFDIVPY
;
A
#
# COMPACT_ATOMS: atom_id res chain seq x y z
N GLU A 1 1.31 -2.31 15.20
CA GLU A 1 0.82 -1.97 16.56
C GLU A 1 0.70 -0.45 16.77
N ALA A 2 1.76 0.34 16.60
CA ALA A 2 1.73 1.79 16.86
C ALA A 2 0.61 2.55 16.10
N LEU A 3 0.40 2.24 14.81
CA LEU A 3 -0.63 2.88 13.98
C LEU A 3 -2.06 2.44 14.35
N SER A 4 -2.25 1.25 14.90
CA SER A 4 -3.56 0.79 15.37
C SER A 4 -3.99 1.51 16.66
N HIS A 5 -3.04 1.87 17.53
CA HIS A 5 -3.33 2.61 18.76
C HIS A 5 -3.83 4.05 18.54
N ILE A 6 -3.53 4.66 17.39
CA ILE A 6 -3.95 6.03 17.06
C ILE A 6 -5.23 6.08 16.22
N HIS A 7 -5.88 4.94 15.98
CA HIS A 7 -7.08 4.86 15.13
C HIS A 7 -6.91 5.46 13.73
N VAL A 8 -5.66 5.48 13.20
CA VAL A 8 -5.38 6.04 11.86
C VAL A 8 -6.09 5.22 10.79
N PHE A 9 -6.04 3.90 10.90
CA PHE A 9 -6.65 3.01 9.90
C PHE A 9 -8.17 3.19 9.85
N GLU A 10 -8.83 3.33 11.01
CA GLU A 10 -10.27 3.52 11.10
C GLU A 10 -10.69 4.86 10.50
N ILE A 11 -9.94 5.93 10.77
CA ILE A 11 -10.25 7.27 10.23
C ILE A 11 -9.99 7.32 8.73
N VAL A 12 -8.88 6.75 8.26
CA VAL A 12 -8.56 6.69 6.82
C VAL A 12 -9.56 5.80 6.11
N SER A 13 -9.95 4.64 6.67
CA SER A 13 -10.96 3.76 6.10
C SER A 13 -12.32 4.45 5.97
N LYS A 14 -12.75 5.19 7.00
CA LYS A 14 -13.99 5.99 6.96
C LYS A 14 -13.97 7.00 5.81
N ARG A 15 -12.84 7.72 5.63
CA ARG A 15 -12.68 8.66 4.51
C ARG A 15 -12.70 7.96 3.15
N ILE A 16 -12.06 6.80 3.04
CA ILE A 16 -12.04 6.00 1.81
C ILE A 16 -13.46 5.55 1.46
N VAL A 17 -14.22 4.98 2.41
CA VAL A 17 -15.59 4.53 2.20
C VAL A 17 -16.50 5.68 1.77
N LEU A 18 -16.43 6.83 2.47
CA LEU A 18 -17.22 8.00 2.13
C LEU A 18 -16.90 8.57 0.74
N LYS A 19 -15.63 8.52 0.32
CA LYS A 19 -15.20 9.07 -0.97
C LYS A 19 -15.44 8.11 -2.13
N LEU A 20 -15.20 6.82 -1.93
CA LEU A 20 -15.22 5.83 -3.01
C LEU A 20 -16.60 5.18 -3.22
N LYS A 21 -17.48 5.23 -2.25
CA LYS A 21 -18.93 4.87 -2.30
C LYS A 21 -19.25 3.43 -2.76
N ASN A 22 -18.35 2.74 -3.45
CA ASN A 22 -18.58 1.39 -3.92
C ASN A 22 -17.35 0.50 -3.77
N LEU A 23 -17.60 -0.81 -3.70
CA LEU A 23 -16.61 -1.86 -3.46
C LEU A 23 -15.50 -1.89 -4.51
N ARG A 24 -15.84 -1.75 -5.80
CA ARG A 24 -14.86 -1.74 -6.89
C ARG A 24 -13.83 -0.63 -6.70
N ASN A 25 -14.29 0.59 -6.46
CA ASN A 25 -13.40 1.74 -6.29
C ASN A 25 -12.56 1.62 -5.02
N ALA A 26 -13.12 1.05 -3.94
CA ALA A 26 -12.37 0.78 -2.72
C ALA A 26 -11.28 -0.26 -2.95
N THR A 27 -11.57 -1.36 -3.65
CA THR A 27 -10.59 -2.37 -4.05
C THR A 27 -9.49 -1.73 -4.92
N LEU A 28 -9.85 -0.97 -5.95
CA LEU A 28 -8.89 -0.24 -6.78
C LEU A 28 -8.02 0.69 -5.94
N GLY A 29 -8.63 1.52 -5.09
CA GLY A 29 -7.90 2.45 -4.23
C GLY A 29 -6.92 1.74 -3.29
N LEU A 30 -7.34 0.65 -2.64
CA LEU A 30 -6.50 -0.15 -1.74
C LEU A 30 -5.35 -0.84 -2.48
N VAL A 31 -5.62 -1.42 -3.63
CA VAL A 31 -4.60 -2.08 -4.45
C VAL A 31 -3.57 -1.08 -4.95
N PHE A 32 -4.01 0.07 -5.50
CA PHE A 32 -3.08 1.07 -6.03
C PHE A 32 -2.31 1.83 -4.95
N ILE A 33 -2.89 2.09 -3.77
CA ILE A 33 -2.13 2.69 -2.66
C ILE A 33 -1.06 1.72 -2.15
N THR A 34 -1.35 0.41 -2.13
CA THR A 34 -0.37 -0.62 -1.79
C THR A 34 0.74 -0.70 -2.84
N PHE A 35 0.37 -0.66 -4.13
CA PHE A 35 1.30 -0.67 -5.26
C PHE A 35 2.28 0.50 -5.20
N VAL A 36 1.77 1.72 -5.05
CA VAL A 36 2.61 2.94 -4.95
C VAL A 36 3.40 2.94 -3.64
N GLY A 37 2.79 2.53 -2.53
CA GLY A 37 3.45 2.44 -1.24
C GLY A 37 4.67 1.51 -1.25
N SER A 38 4.60 0.39 -1.97
CA SER A 38 5.70 -0.56 -2.07
C SER A 38 6.89 -0.08 -2.91
N MET A 39 6.75 0.99 -3.68
CA MET A 39 7.88 1.64 -4.36
C MET A 39 8.83 2.32 -3.37
N PHE A 40 8.30 2.79 -2.24
CA PHE A 40 9.03 3.54 -1.23
C PHE A 40 9.31 2.74 0.04
N LEU A 41 8.43 1.78 0.32
CA LEU A 41 8.56 0.84 1.43
C LEU A 41 8.91 -0.54 0.85
N ALA A 42 9.69 -1.33 1.57
CA ALA A 42 9.82 -2.74 1.19
C ALA A 42 8.43 -3.39 1.09
N ASN A 43 8.23 -4.32 0.16
CA ASN A 43 6.94 -4.95 -0.11
C ASN A 43 6.23 -5.46 1.17
N ASP A 44 6.99 -6.07 2.08
CA ASP A 44 6.47 -6.59 3.35
C ASP A 44 5.95 -5.47 4.26
N MET A 45 6.68 -4.34 4.31
CA MET A 45 6.26 -3.17 5.10
C MET A 45 5.04 -2.49 4.50
N ALA A 46 4.94 -2.46 3.16
CA ALA A 46 3.74 -1.98 2.49
C ALA A 46 2.52 -2.86 2.83
N LEU A 47 2.68 -4.19 2.84
CA LEU A 47 1.61 -5.11 3.23
C LEU A 47 1.21 -4.94 4.68
N LEU A 48 2.17 -4.89 5.61
CA LEU A 48 1.90 -4.66 7.03
C LEU A 48 1.13 -3.34 7.29
N THR A 49 1.32 -2.35 6.43
CA THR A 49 0.64 -1.05 6.54
C THR A 49 -0.75 -1.07 5.88
N PHE A 50 -0.87 -1.60 4.67
CA PHE A 50 -2.08 -1.43 3.87
C PHE A 50 -3.07 -2.61 3.95
N LEU A 51 -2.67 -3.82 4.37
CA LEU A 51 -3.62 -4.92 4.62
C LEU A 51 -4.58 -4.62 5.77
N PRO A 52 -4.13 -4.12 6.94
CA PRO A 52 -5.06 -3.72 8.00
C PRO A 52 -6.01 -2.62 7.54
N LEU A 53 -5.55 -1.64 6.75
CA LEU A 53 -6.42 -0.63 6.16
C LEU A 53 -7.49 -1.27 5.27
N GLY A 54 -7.10 -2.23 4.43
CA GLY A 54 -8.03 -3.02 3.61
C GLY A 54 -9.06 -3.76 4.45
N TYR A 55 -8.64 -4.36 5.57
CA TYR A 55 -9.53 -5.00 6.50
C TYR A 55 -10.59 -4.04 7.06
N PHE A 56 -10.18 -2.89 7.58
CA PHE A 56 -11.11 -1.89 8.13
C PHE A 56 -12.10 -1.34 7.08
N VAL A 57 -11.65 -1.13 5.84
CA VAL A 57 -12.52 -0.68 4.74
C VAL A 57 -13.53 -1.75 4.36
N LEU A 58 -13.10 -3.01 4.27
CA LEU A 58 -13.93 -4.09 3.73
C LEU A 58 -14.71 -4.87 4.79
N SER A 59 -14.34 -4.81 6.07
CA SER A 59 -15.08 -5.40 7.18
C SER A 59 -16.49 -4.81 7.32
N SER A 60 -16.70 -3.58 6.81
CA SER A 60 -18.04 -2.99 6.70
C SER A 60 -18.92 -3.64 5.63
N THR A 61 -18.37 -4.51 4.80
CA THR A 61 -19.10 -5.27 3.79
C THR A 61 -19.23 -6.72 4.26
N ASP A 62 -20.39 -7.33 4.12
CA ASP A 62 -20.56 -8.77 4.41
C ASP A 62 -20.02 -9.67 3.28
N ASN A 63 -19.15 -9.14 2.43
CA ASN A 63 -18.61 -9.83 1.26
C ASN A 63 -17.19 -10.37 1.49
N LYS A 64 -17.08 -11.50 2.21
CA LYS A 64 -15.81 -12.18 2.49
C LYS A 64 -15.00 -12.54 1.24
N LYS A 65 -15.68 -12.87 0.11
CA LYS A 65 -15.00 -13.20 -1.16
C LYS A 65 -14.31 -11.97 -1.75
N ALA A 66 -14.97 -10.81 -1.74
CA ALA A 66 -14.37 -9.57 -2.21
C ALA A 66 -13.22 -9.10 -1.32
N MET A 67 -13.33 -9.31 0.00
CA MET A 67 -12.24 -9.03 0.93
C MET A 67 -11.01 -9.91 0.65
N ALA A 68 -11.21 -11.23 0.52
CA ALA A 68 -10.12 -12.15 0.18
C ALA A 68 -9.48 -11.81 -1.17
N PHE A 69 -10.28 -11.51 -2.19
CA PHE A 69 -9.80 -11.06 -3.49
C PHE A 69 -8.94 -9.78 -3.36
N THR A 70 -9.42 -8.77 -2.62
CA THR A 70 -8.68 -7.52 -2.43
C THR A 70 -7.34 -7.76 -1.73
N PHE A 71 -7.28 -8.63 -0.73
CA PHE A 71 -6.02 -8.96 -0.04
C PHE A 71 -5.02 -9.67 -0.95
N ILE A 72 -5.49 -10.60 -1.79
CA ILE A 72 -4.65 -11.25 -2.79
C ILE A 72 -4.11 -10.20 -3.77
N MET A 73 -4.97 -9.28 -4.24
CA MET A 73 -4.56 -8.22 -5.16
C MET A 73 -3.60 -7.21 -4.51
N GLN A 74 -3.76 -6.87 -3.23
CA GLN A 74 -2.81 -6.05 -2.49
C GLN A 74 -1.45 -6.74 -2.37
N ASN A 75 -1.42 -8.05 -2.11
CA ASN A 75 -0.18 -8.83 -2.07
C ASN A 75 0.56 -8.80 -3.42
N ILE A 76 -0.16 -9.06 -4.50
CA ILE A 76 0.38 -8.97 -5.86
C ILE A 76 0.87 -7.54 -6.16
N ALA A 77 0.08 -6.53 -5.80
CA ALA A 77 0.40 -5.12 -6.00
C ALA A 77 1.67 -4.69 -5.24
N ALA A 78 1.84 -5.15 -4.00
CA ALA A 78 3.05 -4.85 -3.22
C ALA A 78 4.31 -5.40 -3.91
N ASN A 79 4.26 -6.63 -4.38
CA ASN A 79 5.39 -7.24 -5.08
C ASN A 79 5.68 -6.55 -6.43
N LEU A 80 4.65 -6.25 -7.22
CA LEU A 80 4.80 -5.62 -8.53
C LEU A 80 5.21 -4.14 -8.44
N GLY A 81 4.71 -3.41 -7.43
CA GLY A 81 5.09 -2.01 -7.19
C GLY A 81 6.55 -1.88 -6.76
N GLY A 82 7.01 -2.78 -5.89
CA GLY A 82 8.39 -2.83 -5.44
C GLY A 82 9.41 -3.18 -6.53
N LEU A 83 8.97 -3.64 -7.72
CA LEU A 83 9.89 -3.99 -8.82
C LEU A 83 10.66 -2.78 -9.37
N LEU A 84 10.11 -1.57 -9.28
CA LEU A 84 10.72 -0.39 -9.90
C LEU A 84 12.03 0.05 -9.23
N THR A 85 12.19 -0.26 -7.94
CA THR A 85 13.36 0.18 -7.17
C THR A 85 14.22 -1.01 -6.73
N PRO A 86 15.56 -0.83 -6.64
CA PRO A 86 16.45 -1.91 -6.19
C PRO A 86 16.14 -2.41 -4.77
N PHE A 87 15.59 -1.55 -3.90
CA PHE A 87 15.32 -1.86 -2.49
C PHE A 87 13.84 -2.19 -2.21
N GLY A 88 12.98 -2.16 -3.22
CA GLY A 88 11.57 -2.50 -3.05
C GLY A 88 11.33 -3.97 -2.68
N ASN A 89 12.22 -4.86 -3.11
CA ASN A 89 12.20 -6.29 -2.80
C ASN A 89 13.62 -6.81 -2.57
N PRO A 90 13.84 -7.79 -1.67
CA PRO A 90 15.15 -8.41 -1.49
C PRO A 90 15.73 -9.04 -2.78
N GLN A 91 14.86 -9.59 -3.63
CA GLN A 91 15.24 -10.17 -4.92
C GLN A 91 15.79 -9.09 -5.86
N ASN A 92 15.20 -7.91 -5.89
CA ASN A 92 15.67 -6.79 -6.70
C ASN A 92 17.05 -6.32 -6.25
N LEU A 93 17.27 -6.24 -4.94
CA LEU A 93 18.57 -5.85 -4.39
C LEU A 93 19.66 -6.86 -4.80
N TYR A 94 19.35 -8.14 -4.76
CA TYR A 94 20.27 -9.19 -5.22
C TYR A 94 20.59 -9.04 -6.71
N ILE A 95 19.57 -8.88 -7.56
CA ILE A 95 19.76 -8.71 -9.01
C ILE A 95 20.56 -7.43 -9.30
N PHE A 96 20.22 -6.33 -8.64
CA PHE A 96 20.88 -5.05 -8.80
C PHE A 96 22.38 -5.14 -8.49
N ASN A 97 22.75 -5.72 -7.35
CA ASN A 97 24.14 -5.82 -6.92
C ASN A 97 24.97 -6.76 -7.80
N ASN A 98 24.38 -7.85 -8.29
CA ASN A 98 25.14 -8.86 -9.03
C ASN A 98 25.20 -8.63 -10.55
N PHE A 99 24.20 -7.95 -11.12
CA PHE A 99 24.09 -7.83 -12.58
C PHE A 99 24.19 -6.40 -13.10
N PHE A 100 23.94 -5.40 -12.26
CA PHE A 100 23.88 -3.99 -12.69
C PHE A 100 25.07 -3.16 -12.20
N ASN A 101 25.98 -3.69 -11.40
CA ASN A 101 27.15 -2.96 -10.88
C ASN A 101 26.79 -1.56 -10.35
N ASN A 102 25.71 -1.47 -9.58
CA ASN A 102 25.15 -0.24 -9.02
C ASN A 102 24.65 0.80 -10.06
N LYS A 103 24.37 0.40 -11.29
CA LYS A 103 23.80 1.27 -12.31
C LYS A 103 22.27 1.37 -12.15
N THR A 104 21.81 2.22 -11.27
CA THR A 104 20.40 2.38 -10.92
C THR A 104 19.53 2.73 -12.12
N LEU A 105 20.01 3.58 -13.03
CA LEU A 105 19.24 3.99 -14.21
C LEU A 105 18.96 2.81 -15.15
N GLU A 106 19.97 1.98 -15.43
CA GLU A 106 19.82 0.80 -16.30
C GLU A 106 18.82 -0.19 -15.70
N PHE A 107 18.94 -0.47 -14.40
CA PHE A 107 17.99 -1.31 -13.67
C PHE A 107 16.57 -0.79 -13.79
N THR A 108 16.35 0.50 -13.45
CA THR A 108 15.03 1.11 -13.46
C THR A 108 14.39 1.12 -14.86
N LEU A 109 15.16 1.38 -15.92
CA LEU A 109 14.66 1.38 -17.30
C LEU A 109 14.20 -0.01 -17.75
N ILE A 110 14.92 -1.07 -17.34
CA ILE A 110 14.52 -2.45 -17.65
C ILE A 110 13.25 -2.82 -16.88
N MET A 111 13.18 -2.49 -15.59
CA MET A 111 12.04 -2.83 -14.76
C MET A 111 10.79 -1.98 -15.09
N LEU A 112 10.96 -0.82 -15.72
CA LEU A 112 9.87 0.09 -16.08
C LEU A 112 8.83 -0.58 -17.01
N SER A 113 9.26 -1.40 -17.95
CA SER A 113 8.33 -2.10 -18.87
C SER A 113 7.41 -3.05 -18.12
N ILE A 114 7.95 -3.83 -17.18
CA ILE A 114 7.19 -4.77 -16.34
C ILE A 114 6.28 -3.98 -15.40
N PHE A 115 6.79 -2.89 -14.82
CA PHE A 115 6.03 -2.02 -13.93
C PHE A 115 4.81 -1.38 -14.62
N LEU A 116 4.96 -0.84 -15.82
CA LEU A 116 3.85 -0.26 -16.60
C LEU A 116 2.82 -1.33 -17.00
N THR A 117 3.27 -2.50 -17.43
CA THR A 117 2.39 -3.63 -17.73
C THR A 117 1.60 -4.06 -16.49
N SER A 118 2.24 -4.06 -15.32
CA SER A 118 1.61 -4.40 -14.03
C SER A 118 0.48 -3.43 -13.68
N ILE A 119 0.65 -2.13 -13.91
CA ILE A 119 -0.40 -1.13 -13.69
C ILE A 119 -1.65 -1.47 -14.50
N VAL A 120 -1.48 -1.76 -15.80
CA VAL A 120 -2.60 -2.09 -16.68
C VAL A 120 -3.29 -3.38 -16.24
N LEU A 121 -2.53 -4.43 -15.96
CA LEU A 121 -3.08 -5.71 -15.51
C LEU A 121 -3.83 -5.60 -14.18
N LEU A 122 -3.26 -4.94 -13.18
CA LEU A 122 -3.93 -4.72 -11.89
C LEU A 122 -5.23 -3.94 -12.07
N PHE A 123 -5.23 -2.90 -12.90
CA PHE A 123 -6.43 -2.13 -13.19
C PHE A 123 -7.51 -3.00 -13.84
N LEU A 124 -7.17 -3.73 -14.89
CA LEU A 124 -8.12 -4.60 -15.60
C LEU A 124 -8.70 -5.68 -14.69
N ILE A 125 -7.86 -6.35 -13.89
CA ILE A 125 -8.31 -7.41 -12.97
C ILE A 125 -9.25 -6.82 -11.90
N CYS A 126 -8.93 -5.67 -11.31
CA CYS A 126 -9.79 -5.03 -10.32
C CYS A 126 -11.13 -4.54 -10.90
N MET A 127 -11.22 -4.27 -12.22
CA MET A 127 -12.48 -3.90 -12.88
C MET A 127 -13.51 -5.04 -12.88
N PHE A 128 -13.12 -6.29 -12.72
CA PHE A 128 -14.06 -7.42 -12.58
C PHE A 128 -14.81 -7.44 -11.26
N VAL A 129 -14.40 -6.65 -10.26
CA VAL A 129 -15.13 -6.53 -8.99
C VAL A 129 -16.45 -5.83 -9.22
N LYS A 130 -17.56 -6.42 -8.73
CA LYS A 130 -18.89 -5.81 -8.83
C LYS A 130 -18.96 -4.51 -8.01
N PRO A 131 -19.50 -3.42 -8.57
CA PRO A 131 -19.62 -2.14 -7.89
C PRO A 131 -20.79 -2.13 -6.89
N THR A 132 -20.69 -2.91 -5.82
CA THR A 132 -21.69 -2.89 -4.74
C THR A 132 -21.46 -1.68 -3.83
N PRO A 133 -22.53 -1.01 -3.34
CA PRO A 133 -22.38 0.14 -2.44
C PRO A 133 -21.70 -0.27 -1.13
N LEU A 134 -20.81 0.59 -0.63
CA LEU A 134 -20.21 0.46 0.69
C LEU A 134 -21.05 1.21 1.70
N THR A 135 -21.51 0.52 2.73
CA THR A 135 -22.24 1.12 3.86
C THR A 135 -21.36 1.06 5.11
N LEU A 136 -21.27 2.18 5.84
CA LEU A 136 -20.60 2.19 7.13
C LEU A 136 -21.50 1.52 8.18
N ILE A 137 -21.06 0.39 8.72
CA ILE A 137 -21.78 -0.34 9.77
C ILE A 137 -21.58 0.34 11.15
N ASN A 138 -20.47 1.04 11.36
CA ASN A 138 -20.16 1.72 12.62
C ASN A 138 -20.03 3.23 12.46
N ASN A 139 -20.93 3.96 13.12
CA ASN A 139 -20.90 5.42 13.25
C ASN A 139 -20.01 5.91 14.41
N GLU A 140 -19.07 5.10 14.89
CA GLU A 140 -18.18 5.54 15.94
C GLU A 140 -17.28 6.68 15.44
N ASN A 141 -17.30 7.78 16.18
CA ASN A 141 -16.46 8.94 15.91
C ASN A 141 -15.09 8.72 16.55
N TYR A 142 -14.19 8.04 15.85
CA TYR A 142 -12.79 7.93 16.26
C TYR A 142 -12.12 9.30 16.21
N LYS A 143 -11.52 9.71 17.32
CA LYS A 143 -10.70 10.93 17.39
C LYS A 143 -9.24 10.54 17.24
N LEU A 144 -8.53 11.22 16.35
CA LEU A 144 -7.08 11.09 16.23
C LEU A 144 -6.43 11.62 17.52
N ASP A 145 -5.54 10.81 18.09
CA ASP A 145 -4.59 11.36 19.06
C ASP A 145 -3.52 12.14 18.29
N ILE A 146 -3.72 13.46 18.24
CA ILE A 146 -2.86 14.38 17.49
C ILE A 146 -1.42 14.32 17.96
N LYS A 147 -1.19 14.17 19.28
CA LYS A 147 0.16 14.12 19.85
C LYS A 147 0.93 12.90 19.38
N LEU A 148 0.33 11.71 19.49
CA LEU A 148 0.91 10.46 19.01
C LEU A 148 1.08 10.47 17.50
N THR A 149 0.11 11.00 16.74
CA THR A 149 0.19 11.12 15.29
C THR A 149 1.38 11.97 14.85
N ILE A 150 1.64 13.09 15.52
CA ILE A 150 2.81 13.95 15.22
C ILE A 150 4.11 13.21 15.54
N ILE A 151 4.21 12.56 16.71
CA ILE A 151 5.41 11.82 17.11
C ILE A 151 5.74 10.73 16.06
N TYR A 152 4.75 9.89 15.69
CA TYR A 152 4.99 8.83 14.71
C TYR A 152 5.25 9.36 13.30
N SER A 153 4.67 10.50 12.92
CA SER A 153 4.97 11.15 11.62
C SER A 153 6.41 11.67 11.58
N ILE A 154 6.92 12.19 12.68
CA ILE A 154 8.31 12.64 12.79
C ILE A 154 9.25 11.43 12.74
N LEU A 155 8.98 10.38 13.51
CA LEU A 155 9.77 9.14 13.50
C LEU A 155 9.79 8.50 12.09
N PHE A 156 8.66 8.47 11.40
CA PHE A 156 8.57 7.96 10.03
C PHE A 156 9.41 8.78 9.04
N LYS A 157 9.32 10.12 9.11
CA LYS A 157 10.17 11.00 8.30
C LYS A 157 11.65 10.78 8.60
N PHE A 158 12.00 10.64 9.87
CA PHE A 158 13.38 10.40 10.29
C PHE A 158 13.89 9.05 9.76
N SER A 159 13.08 8.00 9.83
CA SER A 159 13.40 6.69 9.26
C SER A 159 13.64 6.75 7.74
N ILE A 160 12.82 7.51 7.02
CA ILE A 160 13.01 7.71 5.57
C ILE A 160 14.34 8.42 5.30
N LEU A 161 14.68 9.47 6.05
CA LEU A 161 15.94 10.22 5.88
C LEU A 161 17.17 9.33 6.12
N ILE A 162 17.09 8.40 7.09
CA ILE A 162 18.17 7.42 7.34
C ILE A 162 18.28 6.44 6.17
N VAL A 163 17.15 5.91 5.67
CA VAL A 163 17.14 4.95 4.54
C VAL A 163 17.76 5.55 3.27
N PHE A 164 17.55 6.85 3.04
CA PHE A 164 18.14 7.55 1.90
C PHE A 164 19.57 8.11 2.17
N ASP A 165 20.18 7.72 3.29
CA ASP A 165 21.55 8.13 3.68
C ASP A 165 21.77 9.66 3.73
N ILE A 166 20.65 10.40 3.98
CA ILE A 166 20.68 11.86 4.10
C ILE A 166 21.17 12.29 5.50
N VAL A 167 20.95 11.42 6.51
CA VAL A 167 21.44 11.59 7.87
C VAL A 167 22.33 10.40 8.20
N PRO A 168 23.64 10.57 8.51
CA PRO A 168 24.51 9.49 8.92
C PRO A 168 24.05 8.94 10.28
N TYR A 169 24.06 7.63 10.46
CA TYR A 169 23.75 6.94 11.73
C TYR A 169 24.94 6.90 12.65
#